data_cf31afe421aa0230cd51b639c3800795
#
_entry.id   cf31afe421aa0230cd51b639c3800795
#
_cell.length_a   1.000
_cell.length_b   1.000
_cell.length_c   1.000
_cell.angle_alpha   90.00
_cell.angle_beta   90.00
_cell.angle_gamma   90.00
#
_symmetry.space_group_name_H-M   'P 1'
#
loop_
_entity.id
_entity.type
_entity.pdbx_description
1 polymer ?
#
loop_
_entity_poly.entity_id
_entity_poly.type
_entity_poly.pdbx_seq_one_letter_code
_entity_poly.pdbx_strand_id
1 'polypeptide(L)'
;MDERQGDGRPVLRQQYFDGSPQNLYGWAEGAMGGRSLVFDFATHFGLQSMCDDAGFDMRQLEGLGYTALDPLHSATFVDNPDTDLSPGEQIIANKLLAYAFILTTEGYPFVYHKDYSTEPGCYGLKPWIDNLVWIHENLASGNTLTRYADPQVFVHERLGQPGLLTAISKDPWSRHTITCSTNFGSNVQLHDYTGRHPDIWTDGEGRATFTVPSNAFGSGQSYLCFSRGGRGAAPALHPRSTTQVFFGAADLDIAPAHDGGTAVGRVWAAQGTHIAAEFRGLLVPWPRGASIVVELFDPAGGSLASARVTSSGAAALQTTVRQSGWHSFATTGTDLPAAGGMPFELSVTYTATQEFSSR
;
A
#
# COMPACT_ATOMS: atom_id res chain seq x y z
N MET A 1 17.34 -18.78 3.50
CA MET A 1 17.14 -19.76 2.41
C MET A 1 18.21 -19.47 1.38
N ASP A 2 18.93 -20.49 0.97
CA ASP A 2 20.02 -20.38 -0.01
C ASP A 2 19.36 -20.36 -1.42
N GLU A 3 19.00 -19.17 -1.90
CA GLU A 3 18.48 -19.00 -3.26
C GLU A 3 19.66 -19.10 -4.23
N ARG A 4 19.60 -20.05 -5.15
CA ARG A 4 20.63 -20.25 -6.17
C ARG A 4 20.04 -19.90 -7.54
N GLN A 5 20.80 -19.17 -8.37
CA GLN A 5 20.53 -19.09 -9.80
C GLN A 5 20.52 -20.51 -10.41
N GLY A 6 19.89 -20.67 -11.56
CA GLY A 6 19.78 -21.97 -12.25
C GLY A 6 21.12 -22.65 -12.55
N ASP A 7 22.27 -21.97 -12.43
CA ASP A 7 23.63 -22.48 -12.52
C ASP A 7 24.22 -22.92 -11.16
N GLY A 8 23.43 -22.87 -10.09
CA GLY A 8 23.85 -23.30 -8.73
C GLY A 8 24.69 -22.28 -7.97
N ARG A 9 24.90 -21.06 -8.49
CA ARG A 9 25.66 -20.02 -7.80
C ARG A 9 24.78 -19.27 -6.81
N PRO A 10 25.31 -18.86 -5.63
CA PRO A 10 24.54 -18.05 -4.70
C PRO A 10 24.22 -16.69 -5.31
N VAL A 11 22.97 -16.26 -5.20
CA VAL A 11 22.57 -14.90 -5.53
C VAL A 11 22.91 -14.00 -4.36
N LEU A 12 23.85 -13.09 -4.54
CA LEU A 12 24.20 -12.09 -3.54
C LEU A 12 23.23 -10.92 -3.67
N ARG A 13 22.67 -10.50 -2.54
CA ARG A 13 21.88 -9.27 -2.42
C ARG A 13 22.76 -8.22 -1.77
N GLN A 14 22.94 -7.09 -2.42
CA GLN A 14 23.75 -6.02 -1.88
C GLN A 14 23.04 -4.68 -1.97
N GLN A 15 23.29 -3.87 -0.97
CA GLN A 15 22.78 -2.51 -0.90
C GLN A 15 23.88 -1.54 -1.31
N TYR A 16 23.63 -0.82 -2.40
CA TYR A 16 24.41 0.34 -2.81
C TYR A 16 23.43 1.51 -2.86
N PHE A 17 23.54 2.41 -1.89
CA PHE A 17 22.62 3.52 -1.70
C PHE A 17 22.94 4.64 -2.70
N ASP A 18 22.27 4.64 -3.85
CA ASP A 18 22.45 5.65 -4.91
C ASP A 18 21.15 5.83 -5.70
N GLY A 19 20.72 7.07 -5.88
CA GLY A 19 19.52 7.42 -6.67
C GLY A 19 19.76 7.49 -8.17
N SER A 20 20.99 7.25 -8.67
CA SER A 20 21.31 7.26 -10.10
C SER A 20 21.22 5.85 -10.69
N PRO A 21 20.32 5.60 -11.67
CA PRO A 21 20.24 4.32 -12.36
C PRO A 21 21.57 3.90 -12.99
N GLN A 22 22.34 4.85 -13.54
CA GLN A 22 23.63 4.61 -14.18
C GLN A 22 24.71 4.19 -13.18
N ASN A 23 24.70 4.78 -11.99
CA ASN A 23 25.63 4.40 -10.92
C ASN A 23 25.32 2.99 -10.40
N LEU A 24 24.03 2.68 -10.20
CA LEU A 24 23.58 1.34 -9.82
C LEU A 24 23.98 0.30 -10.86
N TYR A 25 23.79 0.60 -12.15
CA TYR A 25 24.20 -0.26 -13.26
C TYR A 25 25.73 -0.46 -13.28
N GLY A 26 26.49 0.62 -13.20
CA GLY A 26 27.95 0.56 -13.16
C GLY A 26 28.49 -0.23 -11.97
N TRP A 27 27.82 -0.15 -10.85
CA TRP A 27 28.20 -0.93 -9.65
C TRP A 27 27.84 -2.41 -9.82
N ALA A 28 26.64 -2.73 -10.31
CA ALA A 28 26.18 -4.10 -10.53
C ALA A 28 27.07 -4.84 -11.53
N GLU A 29 27.34 -4.24 -12.68
CA GLU A 29 28.17 -4.83 -13.73
C GLU A 29 29.67 -4.74 -13.42
N GLY A 30 30.16 -3.55 -13.04
CA GLY A 30 31.58 -3.30 -12.83
C GLY A 30 32.13 -3.95 -11.57
N ALA A 31 31.54 -3.65 -10.41
CA ALA A 31 32.05 -4.15 -9.14
C ALA A 31 31.63 -5.60 -8.85
N MET A 32 30.40 -5.98 -9.25
CA MET A 32 29.81 -7.27 -8.92
C MET A 32 29.81 -8.26 -10.08
N GLY A 33 30.11 -7.82 -11.30
CA GLY A 33 30.20 -8.66 -12.49
C GLY A 33 28.88 -9.33 -12.85
N GLY A 34 27.75 -8.63 -12.67
CA GLY A 34 26.41 -9.10 -12.97
C GLY A 34 25.94 -10.29 -12.11
N ARG A 35 26.50 -10.50 -10.93
CA ARG A 35 26.19 -11.64 -10.05
C ARG A 35 25.35 -11.28 -8.83
N SER A 36 24.90 -10.04 -8.75
CA SER A 36 24.17 -9.52 -7.59
C SER A 36 22.90 -8.82 -7.97
N LEU A 37 21.83 -9.06 -7.22
CA LEU A 37 20.69 -8.15 -7.24
C LEU A 37 21.06 -6.88 -6.50
N VAL A 38 20.63 -5.74 -7.05
CA VAL A 38 20.85 -4.40 -6.48
C VAL A 38 19.51 -3.79 -6.09
N PHE A 39 19.40 -3.30 -4.86
CA PHE A 39 18.23 -2.53 -4.46
C PHE A 39 18.11 -1.26 -5.31
N ASP A 40 16.97 -1.13 -6.00
CA ASP A 40 16.73 -0.03 -6.94
C ASP A 40 16.25 1.22 -6.21
N PHE A 41 17.20 1.92 -5.58
CA PHE A 41 16.94 3.20 -4.93
C PHE A 41 16.48 4.28 -5.91
N ALA A 42 16.90 4.19 -7.19
CA ALA A 42 16.44 5.13 -8.20
C ALA A 42 14.93 4.99 -8.47
N THR A 43 14.41 3.75 -8.54
CA THR A 43 12.97 3.50 -8.59
C THR A 43 12.29 3.94 -7.30
N HIS A 44 12.85 3.63 -6.12
CA HIS A 44 12.29 4.05 -4.84
C HIS A 44 12.09 5.57 -4.75
N PHE A 45 13.11 6.39 -5.05
CA PHE A 45 12.98 7.85 -4.99
C PHE A 45 12.00 8.42 -6.03
N GLY A 46 11.92 7.81 -7.21
CA GLY A 46 10.89 8.17 -8.19
C GLY A 46 9.48 7.85 -7.72
N LEU A 47 9.28 6.70 -7.08
CA LEU A 47 8.01 6.32 -6.48
C LEU A 47 7.66 7.19 -5.26
N GLN A 48 8.66 7.58 -4.45
CA GLN A 48 8.46 8.54 -3.37
C GLN A 48 7.91 9.86 -3.92
N SER A 49 8.55 10.40 -4.97
CA SER A 49 8.08 11.61 -5.62
C SER A 49 6.68 11.44 -6.20
N MET A 50 6.37 10.30 -6.85
CA MET A 50 5.02 10.00 -7.33
C MET A 50 3.98 10.01 -6.20
N CYS A 51 4.33 9.43 -5.07
CA CYS A 51 3.39 9.20 -3.97
C CYS A 51 3.16 10.45 -3.11
N ASP A 52 4.23 11.22 -2.84
CA ASP A 52 4.24 12.26 -1.82
C ASP A 52 4.25 13.69 -2.41
N ASP A 53 4.65 13.86 -3.69
CA ASP A 53 4.61 15.15 -4.37
C ASP A 53 3.36 15.29 -5.25
N ALA A 54 2.47 16.21 -4.87
CA ALA A 54 1.27 16.52 -5.67
C ALA A 54 1.60 17.02 -7.08
N GLY A 55 2.76 17.65 -7.28
CA GLY A 55 3.24 18.17 -8.57
C GLY A 55 3.90 17.14 -9.47
N PHE A 56 4.15 15.92 -9.01
CA PHE A 56 4.81 14.89 -9.82
C PHE A 56 4.02 14.59 -11.11
N ASP A 57 4.71 14.51 -12.22
CA ASP A 57 4.14 14.18 -13.53
C ASP A 57 4.28 12.68 -13.79
N MET A 58 3.14 11.97 -13.91
CA MET A 58 3.12 10.51 -14.08
C MET A 58 3.86 10.01 -15.34
N ARG A 59 4.13 10.87 -16.33
CA ARG A 59 4.97 10.53 -17.50
C ARG A 59 6.39 10.15 -17.09
N GLN A 60 6.88 10.62 -15.94
CA GLN A 60 8.20 10.27 -15.42
C GLN A 60 8.34 8.81 -14.96
N LEU A 61 7.24 8.07 -14.88
CA LEU A 61 7.27 6.63 -14.61
C LEU A 61 7.77 5.80 -15.80
N GLU A 62 7.71 6.36 -17.00
CA GLU A 62 8.28 5.68 -18.19
C GLU A 62 9.80 5.64 -18.08
N GLY A 63 10.36 4.44 -18.12
CA GLY A 63 11.80 4.24 -17.98
C GLY A 63 12.36 4.58 -16.60
N LEU A 64 11.54 4.52 -15.55
CA LEU A 64 11.94 4.84 -14.18
C LEU A 64 12.97 3.82 -13.64
N GLY A 65 14.03 4.36 -13.06
CA GLY A 65 14.95 3.65 -12.19
C GLY A 65 15.95 2.74 -12.90
N TYR A 66 16.65 1.96 -12.09
CA TYR A 66 17.62 0.98 -12.57
C TYR A 66 16.94 -0.19 -13.28
N THR A 67 15.72 -0.54 -12.90
CA THR A 67 14.90 -1.58 -13.55
C THR A 67 14.75 -1.34 -15.05
N ALA A 68 14.70 -0.08 -15.50
CA ALA A 68 14.62 0.23 -16.93
C ALA A 68 15.91 -0.09 -17.71
N LEU A 69 17.05 -0.17 -17.01
CA LEU A 69 18.36 -0.51 -17.61
C LEU A 69 18.63 -2.02 -17.54
N ASP A 70 18.32 -2.62 -16.40
CA ASP A 70 18.58 -4.04 -16.15
C ASP A 70 17.54 -4.64 -15.19
N PRO A 71 16.40 -5.08 -15.70
CA PRO A 71 15.33 -5.65 -14.87
C PRO A 71 15.73 -6.98 -14.21
N LEU A 72 16.70 -7.70 -14.75
CA LEU A 72 17.10 -9.01 -14.23
C LEU A 72 17.94 -8.90 -12.95
N HIS A 73 18.59 -7.76 -12.71
CA HIS A 73 19.39 -7.53 -11.52
C HIS A 73 18.79 -6.45 -10.60
N SER A 74 17.60 -5.95 -10.94
CA SER A 74 16.91 -4.94 -10.15
C SER A 74 16.03 -5.57 -9.08
N ALA A 75 16.29 -5.22 -7.80
CA ALA A 75 15.44 -5.49 -6.66
C ALA A 75 14.60 -4.25 -6.34
N THR A 76 13.38 -4.21 -6.84
CA THR A 76 12.46 -3.08 -6.62
C THR A 76 11.80 -3.14 -5.25
N PHE A 77 11.57 -2.01 -4.61
CA PHE A 77 10.93 -1.93 -3.29
C PHE A 77 10.20 -0.59 -3.11
N VAL A 78 9.23 -0.57 -2.22
CA VAL A 78 8.52 0.67 -1.83
C VAL A 78 9.24 1.33 -0.67
N ASP A 79 9.42 0.60 0.43
CA ASP A 79 10.28 0.98 1.55
C ASP A 79 11.08 -0.22 2.05
N ASN A 80 12.10 0.07 2.85
CA ASN A 80 12.89 -0.89 3.60
C ASN A 80 13.17 -0.32 5.00
N PRO A 81 13.82 -1.06 5.92
CA PRO A 81 14.10 -0.54 7.26
C PRO A 81 14.90 0.77 7.27
N ASP A 82 15.79 0.97 6.31
CA ASP A 82 16.65 2.16 6.27
C ASP A 82 15.87 3.38 5.80
N THR A 83 15.09 3.27 4.70
CA THR A 83 14.29 4.38 4.17
C THR A 83 13.14 4.75 5.11
N ASP A 84 12.46 3.77 5.71
CA ASP A 84 11.32 4.01 6.62
C ASP A 84 11.76 4.71 7.94
N LEU A 85 13.01 4.54 8.35
CA LEU A 85 13.57 5.19 9.54
C LEU A 85 14.27 6.52 9.24
N SER A 86 14.51 6.84 7.97
CA SER A 86 15.20 8.05 7.54
C SER A 86 14.20 9.15 7.18
N PRO A 87 14.13 10.25 7.97
CA PRO A 87 13.24 11.35 7.66
C PRO A 87 13.50 11.91 6.26
N GLY A 88 12.46 11.98 5.44
CA GLY A 88 12.52 12.47 4.06
C GLY A 88 12.88 11.41 3.00
N GLU A 89 13.12 10.17 3.38
CA GLU A 89 13.36 9.06 2.44
C GLU A 89 12.19 8.07 2.37
N GLN A 90 11.40 7.98 3.43
CA GLN A 90 10.21 7.11 3.47
C GLN A 90 9.11 7.59 2.52
N ILE A 91 8.34 6.67 1.96
CA ILE A 91 7.08 6.97 1.29
C ILE A 91 5.98 7.09 2.33
N ILE A 92 5.36 8.27 2.44
CA ILE A 92 4.36 8.56 3.48
C ILE A 92 2.93 8.28 2.99
N ALA A 93 2.59 8.78 1.81
CA ALA A 93 1.24 8.66 1.23
C ALA A 93 1.22 7.63 0.10
N ASN A 94 0.03 7.23 -0.31
CA ASN A 94 -0.23 6.51 -1.56
C ASN A 94 0.60 5.22 -1.81
N LYS A 95 1.17 4.61 -0.77
CA LYS A 95 2.06 3.43 -0.88
C LYS A 95 1.51 2.33 -1.80
N LEU A 96 0.18 2.14 -1.86
CA LEU A 96 -0.43 1.14 -2.74
C LEU A 96 -0.25 1.44 -4.23
N LEU A 97 -0.11 2.71 -4.63
CA LEU A 97 0.23 3.05 -6.03
C LEU A 97 1.66 2.62 -6.35
N ALA A 98 2.59 2.80 -5.39
CA ALA A 98 3.96 2.32 -5.53
C ALA A 98 4.03 0.78 -5.60
N TYR A 99 3.28 0.08 -4.74
CA TYR A 99 3.15 -1.38 -4.83
C TYR A 99 2.49 -1.83 -6.14
N ALA A 100 1.47 -1.13 -6.62
CA ALA A 100 0.87 -1.42 -7.93
C ALA A 100 1.89 -1.27 -9.05
N PHE A 101 2.79 -0.29 -8.98
CA PHE A 101 3.86 -0.13 -9.96
C PHE A 101 4.86 -1.29 -9.90
N ILE A 102 5.52 -1.54 -8.76
CA ILE A 102 6.59 -2.54 -8.68
C ILE A 102 6.10 -3.98 -8.86
N LEU A 103 4.84 -4.28 -8.49
CA LEU A 103 4.25 -5.62 -8.64
C LEU A 103 3.63 -5.86 -10.03
N THR A 104 3.60 -4.85 -10.90
CA THR A 104 3.08 -5.00 -12.27
C THR A 104 4.09 -4.63 -13.37
N THR A 105 5.22 -4.06 -13.01
CA THR A 105 6.36 -3.82 -13.90
C THR A 105 7.40 -4.95 -13.80
N GLU A 106 8.56 -4.78 -14.43
CA GLU A 106 9.68 -5.71 -14.37
C GLU A 106 10.50 -5.54 -13.08
N GLY A 107 11.48 -6.43 -12.86
CA GLY A 107 12.31 -6.48 -11.66
C GLY A 107 11.86 -7.53 -10.65
N TYR A 108 12.57 -7.60 -9.53
CA TYR A 108 12.24 -8.48 -8.40
C TYR A 108 11.63 -7.65 -7.26
N PRO A 109 10.29 -7.63 -7.10
CA PRO A 109 9.65 -6.78 -6.11
C PRO A 109 9.84 -7.32 -4.70
N PHE A 110 10.24 -6.44 -3.78
CA PHE A 110 10.33 -6.71 -2.36
C PHE A 110 9.19 -6.04 -1.61
N VAL A 111 8.49 -6.81 -0.80
CA VAL A 111 7.44 -6.34 0.07
C VAL A 111 8.01 -6.10 1.47
N TYR A 112 7.93 -4.87 1.94
CA TYR A 112 8.39 -4.51 3.28
C TYR A 112 7.39 -4.96 4.34
N HIS A 113 7.88 -5.65 5.37
CA HIS A 113 7.03 -6.22 6.42
C HIS A 113 6.13 -5.18 7.10
N LYS A 114 6.65 -4.00 7.40
CA LYS A 114 5.91 -2.95 8.08
C LYS A 114 4.78 -2.37 7.21
N ASP A 115 4.95 -2.33 5.89
CA ASP A 115 3.87 -1.96 4.97
C ASP A 115 2.77 -3.05 4.93
N TYR A 116 3.20 -4.31 4.93
CA TYR A 116 2.34 -5.46 4.76
C TYR A 116 1.55 -5.83 6.01
N SER A 117 2.22 -5.92 7.16
CA SER A 117 1.63 -6.44 8.40
C SER A 117 0.49 -5.57 8.91
N THR A 118 -0.50 -6.24 9.53
CA THR A 118 -1.60 -5.61 10.27
C THR A 118 -1.29 -5.44 11.76
N GLU A 119 -0.07 -5.76 12.20
CA GLU A 119 0.36 -5.60 13.57
C GLU A 119 0.46 -4.12 13.98
N PRO A 120 0.42 -3.81 15.29
CA PRO A 120 0.61 -2.47 15.80
C PRO A 120 1.89 -1.82 15.28
N GLY A 121 1.78 -0.58 14.81
CA GLY A 121 2.91 0.16 14.23
C GLY A 121 3.22 -0.17 12.77
N CYS A 122 2.47 -1.09 12.15
CA CYS A 122 2.53 -1.40 10.73
C CYS A 122 1.45 -0.69 9.93
N TYR A 123 1.61 -0.63 8.61
CA TYR A 123 0.69 0.12 7.73
C TYR A 123 -0.56 -0.68 7.32
N GLY A 124 -0.56 -2.00 7.48
CA GLY A 124 -1.74 -2.85 7.29
C GLY A 124 -2.19 -3.02 5.83
N LEU A 125 -1.28 -2.93 4.88
CA LEU A 125 -1.61 -3.01 3.45
C LEU A 125 -1.76 -4.44 2.91
N LYS A 126 -1.68 -5.44 3.80
CA LYS A 126 -1.74 -6.87 3.46
C LYS A 126 -2.82 -7.22 2.44
N PRO A 127 -4.10 -6.86 2.60
CA PRO A 127 -5.14 -7.33 1.69
C PRO A 127 -4.90 -6.92 0.24
N TRP A 128 -4.43 -5.69 0.02
CA TRP A 128 -4.16 -5.17 -1.34
C TRP A 128 -2.85 -5.71 -1.91
N ILE A 129 -1.83 -5.84 -1.06
CA ILE A 129 -0.54 -6.42 -1.47
C ILE A 129 -0.71 -7.89 -1.83
N ASP A 130 -1.50 -8.69 -1.08
CA ASP A 130 -1.80 -10.07 -1.44
C ASP A 130 -2.42 -10.19 -2.85
N ASN A 131 -3.34 -9.27 -3.19
CA ASN A 131 -3.92 -9.23 -4.54
C ASN A 131 -2.87 -8.91 -5.59
N LEU A 132 -2.08 -7.87 -5.35
CA LEU A 132 -1.04 -7.46 -6.29
C LEU A 132 0.05 -8.54 -6.45
N VAL A 133 0.41 -9.26 -5.39
CA VAL A 133 1.32 -10.42 -5.46
C VAL A 133 0.71 -11.52 -6.32
N TRP A 134 -0.58 -11.84 -6.12
CA TRP A 134 -1.25 -12.82 -6.97
C TRP A 134 -1.27 -12.38 -8.44
N ILE A 135 -1.55 -11.09 -8.72
CA ILE A 135 -1.50 -10.50 -10.07
C ILE A 135 -0.09 -10.62 -10.66
N HIS A 136 0.93 -10.29 -9.88
CA HIS A 136 2.33 -10.42 -10.27
C HIS A 136 2.66 -11.85 -10.72
N GLU A 137 2.40 -12.82 -9.87
CA GLU A 137 2.74 -14.22 -10.09
C GLU A 137 1.98 -14.87 -11.26
N ASN A 138 0.75 -14.45 -11.52
CA ASN A 138 -0.12 -15.12 -12.48
C ASN A 138 -0.28 -14.37 -13.80
N LEU A 139 -0.07 -13.06 -13.84
CA LEU A 139 -0.42 -12.22 -14.98
C LEU A 139 0.75 -11.36 -15.49
N ALA A 140 1.68 -10.92 -14.62
CA ALA A 140 2.72 -9.97 -14.96
C ALA A 140 3.97 -10.69 -15.52
N SER A 141 4.03 -10.87 -16.81
CA SER A 141 5.18 -11.51 -17.46
C SER A 141 5.56 -10.81 -18.79
N GLY A 142 6.81 -11.02 -19.22
CA GLY A 142 7.36 -10.40 -20.44
C GLY A 142 7.77 -8.94 -20.21
N ASN A 143 8.10 -8.26 -21.29
CA ASN A 143 8.56 -6.87 -21.25
C ASN A 143 7.42 -5.90 -20.97
N THR A 144 7.74 -4.77 -20.36
CA THR A 144 6.82 -3.67 -20.12
C THR A 144 6.81 -2.70 -21.30
N LEU A 145 5.61 -2.25 -21.70
CA LEU A 145 5.42 -1.21 -22.71
C LEU A 145 4.45 -0.15 -22.19
N THR A 146 4.84 1.11 -22.23
CA THR A 146 3.96 2.23 -21.92
C THR A 146 2.85 2.33 -22.98
N ARG A 147 1.60 2.37 -22.54
CA ARG A 147 0.41 2.47 -23.41
C ARG A 147 -0.22 3.85 -23.41
N TYR A 148 -0.12 4.54 -22.30
CA TYR A 148 -0.60 5.92 -22.15
C TYR A 148 0.12 6.57 -20.97
N ALA A 149 0.46 7.84 -21.10
CA ALA A 149 0.97 8.63 -19.99
C ALA A 149 0.57 10.10 -20.16
N ASP A 150 0.07 10.67 -19.08
CA ASP A 150 -0.16 12.10 -18.93
C ASP A 150 0.27 12.54 -17.51
N PRO A 151 0.12 13.82 -17.12
CA PRO A 151 0.54 14.25 -15.78
C PRO A 151 -0.17 13.53 -14.62
N GLN A 152 -1.33 12.91 -14.83
CA GLN A 152 -2.15 12.31 -13.77
C GLN A 152 -2.27 10.79 -13.85
N VAL A 153 -2.08 10.21 -15.04
CA VAL A 153 -2.31 8.80 -15.30
C VAL A 153 -1.14 8.17 -16.02
N PHE A 154 -0.75 6.98 -15.59
CA PHE A 154 0.22 6.13 -16.27
C PHE A 154 -0.41 4.77 -16.56
N VAL A 155 -0.27 4.30 -17.80
CA VAL A 155 -0.76 2.98 -18.24
C VAL A 155 0.35 2.22 -18.92
N HIS A 156 0.63 1.00 -18.45
CA HIS A 156 1.60 0.11 -19.05
C HIS A 156 1.01 -1.28 -19.27
N GLU A 157 1.62 -2.03 -20.17
CA GLU A 157 1.24 -3.42 -20.47
C GLU A 157 2.46 -4.32 -20.37
N ARG A 158 2.31 -5.46 -19.68
CA ARG A 158 3.25 -6.59 -19.71
C ARG A 158 2.91 -7.48 -20.89
N LEU A 159 3.87 -7.69 -21.78
CA LEU A 159 3.66 -8.30 -23.09
C LEU A 159 3.75 -9.83 -23.11
N GLY A 160 3.97 -10.46 -21.97
CA GLY A 160 4.01 -11.92 -21.87
C GLY A 160 2.61 -12.56 -21.95
N GLN A 161 2.53 -13.84 -21.64
CA GLN A 161 1.28 -14.58 -21.59
C GLN A 161 0.92 -14.86 -20.13
N PRO A 162 -0.25 -14.41 -19.67
CA PRO A 162 -1.46 -13.97 -20.39
C PRO A 162 -1.47 -12.51 -20.84
N GLY A 163 -0.52 -11.68 -20.41
CA GLY A 163 -0.52 -10.24 -20.58
C GLY A 163 -1.26 -9.53 -19.44
N LEU A 164 -0.78 -8.33 -19.09
CA LEU A 164 -1.37 -7.52 -18.02
C LEU A 164 -1.36 -6.05 -18.44
N LEU A 165 -2.53 -5.42 -18.48
CA LEU A 165 -2.67 -3.97 -18.66
C LEU A 165 -2.93 -3.33 -17.31
N THR A 166 -2.00 -2.49 -16.84
CA THR A 166 -2.12 -1.79 -15.56
C THR A 166 -2.28 -0.30 -15.79
N ALA A 167 -3.23 0.30 -15.11
CA ALA A 167 -3.44 1.75 -15.09
C ALA A 167 -3.34 2.27 -13.66
N ILE A 168 -2.61 3.36 -13.46
CA ILE A 168 -2.37 3.99 -12.17
C ILE A 168 -2.68 5.48 -12.29
N SER A 169 -3.43 6.04 -11.34
CA SER A 169 -3.68 7.48 -11.27
C SER A 169 -3.40 8.02 -9.88
N LYS A 170 -2.76 9.19 -9.80
CA LYS A 170 -2.57 9.91 -8.54
C LYS A 170 -3.61 11.02 -8.31
N ASP A 171 -4.45 11.32 -9.30
CA ASP A 171 -5.43 12.42 -9.21
C ASP A 171 -6.45 12.18 -8.09
N PRO A 172 -6.48 13.02 -7.04
CA PRO A 172 -7.40 12.82 -5.93
C PRO A 172 -8.84 13.22 -6.25
N TRP A 173 -9.08 13.94 -7.35
CA TRP A 173 -10.35 14.60 -7.64
C TRP A 173 -11.12 13.95 -8.78
N SER A 174 -10.40 13.60 -9.85
CA SER A 174 -11.04 13.24 -11.11
C SER A 174 -10.86 11.76 -11.44
N ARG A 175 -11.86 11.21 -12.12
CA ARG A 175 -11.75 9.94 -12.84
C ARG A 175 -11.26 10.22 -14.25
N HIS A 176 -10.43 9.34 -14.78
CA HIS A 176 -9.84 9.49 -16.11
C HIS A 176 -10.30 8.36 -17.03
N THR A 177 -11.01 8.69 -18.10
CA THR A 177 -11.35 7.71 -19.14
C THR A 177 -10.24 7.68 -20.18
N ILE A 178 -9.59 6.52 -20.31
CA ILE A 178 -8.45 6.29 -21.18
C ILE A 178 -8.85 5.33 -22.29
N THR A 179 -8.39 5.61 -23.50
CA THR A 179 -8.38 4.65 -24.62
C THR A 179 -6.96 4.46 -25.09
N CYS A 180 -6.46 3.22 -25.06
CA CYS A 180 -5.10 2.90 -25.50
C CYS A 180 -5.07 1.59 -26.30
N SER A 181 -4.07 1.47 -27.18
CA SER A 181 -3.80 0.23 -27.93
C SER A 181 -3.24 -0.83 -26.98
N THR A 182 -3.59 -2.10 -27.23
CA THR A 182 -3.11 -3.23 -26.43
C THR A 182 -2.64 -4.38 -27.34
N ASN A 183 -1.87 -5.31 -26.79
CA ASN A 183 -1.47 -6.54 -27.47
C ASN A 183 -2.45 -7.70 -27.23
N PHE A 184 -3.59 -7.47 -26.58
CA PHE A 184 -4.58 -8.52 -26.37
C PHE A 184 -5.28 -8.97 -27.66
N GLY A 185 -5.29 -8.13 -28.70
CA GLY A 185 -5.99 -8.38 -29.95
C GLY A 185 -7.40 -7.79 -29.97
N SER A 186 -8.11 -7.99 -31.07
CA SER A 186 -9.43 -7.41 -31.35
C SER A 186 -10.56 -8.20 -30.68
N ASN A 187 -11.56 -7.51 -30.15
CA ASN A 187 -12.76 -8.08 -29.55
C ASN A 187 -12.48 -9.10 -28.43
N VAL A 188 -11.49 -8.82 -27.59
CA VAL A 188 -11.11 -9.66 -26.45
C VAL A 188 -11.71 -9.09 -25.17
N GLN A 189 -12.38 -9.95 -24.41
CA GLN A 189 -12.83 -9.58 -23.06
C GLN A 189 -11.65 -9.52 -22.10
N LEU A 190 -11.55 -8.45 -21.35
CA LEU A 190 -10.59 -8.23 -20.29
C LEU A 190 -11.30 -8.05 -18.96
N HIS A 191 -10.83 -8.77 -17.95
CA HIS A 191 -11.33 -8.73 -16.59
C HIS A 191 -10.38 -7.90 -15.71
N ASP A 192 -10.94 -7.02 -14.87
CA ASP A 192 -10.16 -6.28 -13.87
C ASP A 192 -9.94 -7.13 -12.61
N TYR A 193 -8.71 -7.59 -12.41
CA TYR A 193 -8.32 -8.43 -11.28
C TYR A 193 -8.16 -7.66 -9.96
N THR A 194 -8.35 -6.34 -9.97
CA THR A 194 -8.47 -5.55 -8.73
C THR A 194 -9.91 -5.50 -8.20
N GLY A 195 -10.89 -5.93 -9.00
CA GLY A 195 -12.31 -5.91 -8.65
C GLY A 195 -12.94 -4.51 -8.57
N ARG A 196 -12.29 -3.48 -9.15
CA ARG A 196 -12.77 -2.08 -9.10
C ARG A 196 -13.45 -1.61 -10.35
N HIS A 197 -13.33 -2.36 -11.44
CA HIS A 197 -13.89 -2.02 -12.74
C HIS A 197 -14.65 -3.23 -13.32
N PRO A 198 -15.78 -3.02 -13.98
CA PRO A 198 -16.43 -4.11 -14.72
C PRO A 198 -15.55 -4.60 -15.88
N ASP A 199 -15.86 -5.79 -16.39
CA ASP A 199 -15.21 -6.32 -17.58
C ASP A 199 -15.33 -5.34 -18.74
N ILE A 200 -14.28 -5.27 -19.55
CA ILE A 200 -14.23 -4.44 -20.77
C ILE A 200 -13.91 -5.32 -21.97
N TRP A 201 -14.10 -4.78 -23.16
CA TRP A 201 -13.76 -5.42 -24.42
C TRP A 201 -12.81 -4.54 -25.22
N THR A 202 -11.78 -5.14 -25.81
CA THR A 202 -11.01 -4.43 -26.83
C THR A 202 -11.88 -4.23 -28.09
N ASP A 203 -11.67 -3.14 -28.81
CA ASP A 203 -12.37 -2.87 -30.05
C ASP A 203 -11.79 -3.66 -31.26
N GLY A 204 -12.28 -3.38 -32.46
CA GLY A 204 -11.82 -4.02 -33.69
C GLY A 204 -10.35 -3.77 -34.04
N GLU A 205 -9.74 -2.71 -33.51
CA GLU A 205 -8.33 -2.37 -33.64
C GLU A 205 -7.47 -2.81 -32.43
N GLY A 206 -8.07 -3.51 -31.44
CA GLY A 206 -7.37 -3.99 -30.26
C GLY A 206 -7.14 -2.91 -29.21
N ARG A 207 -7.91 -1.82 -29.21
CA ARG A 207 -7.83 -0.77 -28.18
C ARG A 207 -8.78 -1.08 -27.05
N ALA A 208 -8.34 -0.82 -25.81
CA ALA A 208 -9.14 -0.89 -24.60
C ALA A 208 -9.56 0.51 -24.14
N THR A 209 -10.83 0.64 -23.74
CA THR A 209 -11.36 1.86 -23.13
C THR A 209 -11.85 1.54 -21.73
N PHE A 210 -11.36 2.28 -20.74
CA PHE A 210 -11.70 2.09 -19.33
C PHE A 210 -11.59 3.40 -18.55
N THR A 211 -12.17 3.43 -17.35
CA THR A 211 -12.13 4.61 -16.47
C THR A 211 -11.36 4.31 -15.20
N VAL A 212 -10.19 4.93 -15.06
CA VAL A 212 -9.40 4.87 -13.83
C VAL A 212 -10.10 5.67 -12.74
N PRO A 213 -10.33 5.12 -11.54
CA PRO A 213 -10.96 5.85 -10.45
C PRO A 213 -10.07 6.99 -9.96
N SER A 214 -10.65 8.00 -9.30
CA SER A 214 -9.86 9.02 -8.59
C SER A 214 -9.15 8.40 -7.38
N ASN A 215 -7.97 8.94 -7.06
CA ASN A 215 -7.23 8.60 -5.83
C ASN A 215 -7.81 9.37 -4.62
N ALA A 216 -9.11 9.26 -4.44
CA ALA A 216 -9.85 10.02 -3.43
C ALA A 216 -9.24 9.79 -2.04
N PHE A 217 -9.03 10.89 -1.32
CA PHE A 217 -8.48 10.92 0.05
C PHE A 217 -7.10 10.25 0.21
N GLY A 218 -6.30 10.21 -0.85
CA GLY A 218 -4.97 9.58 -0.79
C GLY A 218 -5.02 8.09 -0.44
N SER A 219 -6.10 7.40 -0.82
CA SER A 219 -6.29 5.98 -0.53
C SER A 219 -5.21 5.07 -1.12
N GLY A 220 -4.52 5.56 -2.16
CA GLY A 220 -3.58 4.76 -2.94
C GLY A 220 -4.24 3.64 -3.75
N GLN A 221 -5.57 3.63 -3.86
CA GLN A 221 -6.32 2.55 -4.51
C GLN A 221 -6.73 2.86 -5.95
N SER A 222 -6.25 3.95 -6.52
CA SER A 222 -6.56 4.35 -7.89
C SER A 222 -5.65 3.61 -8.89
N TYR A 223 -5.80 2.29 -8.95
CA TYR A 223 -5.16 1.44 -9.96
C TYR A 223 -6.11 0.34 -10.42
N LEU A 224 -5.93 -0.11 -11.66
CA LEU A 224 -6.67 -1.19 -12.32
C LEU A 224 -5.69 -2.16 -12.95
N CYS A 225 -6.02 -3.46 -12.97
CA CYS A 225 -5.18 -4.51 -13.51
C CYS A 225 -6.01 -5.45 -14.40
N PHE A 226 -6.00 -5.20 -15.71
CA PHE A 226 -6.77 -5.96 -16.68
C PHE A 226 -5.96 -7.10 -17.30
N SER A 227 -6.56 -8.27 -17.40
CA SER A 227 -6.04 -9.39 -18.18
C SER A 227 -7.20 -10.20 -18.74
N ARG A 228 -6.88 -11.23 -19.56
CA ARG A 228 -7.90 -12.17 -20.07
C ARG A 228 -8.62 -12.85 -18.91
N GLY A 229 -9.93 -12.94 -18.98
CA GLY A 229 -10.74 -13.67 -18.01
C GLY A 229 -10.49 -15.19 -18.02
N GLY A 230 -11.07 -15.90 -17.04
CA GLY A 230 -11.07 -17.38 -16.98
C GLY A 230 -9.77 -18.02 -16.48
N ARG A 231 -8.86 -17.26 -15.90
CA ARG A 231 -7.61 -17.77 -15.32
C ARG A 231 -7.71 -18.07 -13.82
N GLY A 232 -8.66 -18.93 -13.48
CA GLY A 232 -8.98 -19.15 -12.08
C GLY A 232 -9.65 -17.89 -11.49
N ALA A 233 -10.34 -18.00 -10.41
CA ALA A 233 -10.81 -16.82 -9.72
C ALA A 233 -9.57 -16.14 -9.13
N ALA A 234 -9.21 -14.97 -9.67
CA ALA A 234 -8.54 -14.01 -8.82
C ALA A 234 -9.32 -13.96 -7.52
N PRO A 235 -8.67 -13.98 -6.36
CA PRO A 235 -9.41 -13.88 -5.13
C PRO A 235 -10.27 -12.61 -5.22
N ALA A 236 -11.58 -12.77 -5.28
CA ALA A 236 -12.47 -11.64 -5.31
C ALA A 236 -12.30 -10.90 -3.98
N LEU A 237 -12.10 -9.59 -4.07
CA LEU A 237 -12.02 -8.75 -2.90
C LEU A 237 -13.44 -8.62 -2.35
N HIS A 238 -13.77 -9.38 -1.32
CA HIS A 238 -15.07 -9.34 -0.69
C HIS A 238 -15.04 -8.48 0.58
N PRO A 239 -16.08 -7.70 0.85
CA PRO A 239 -16.24 -7.07 2.15
C PRO A 239 -16.28 -8.16 3.24
N ARG A 240 -15.42 -8.07 4.22
CA ARG A 240 -15.38 -9.01 5.35
C ARG A 240 -15.26 -8.26 6.67
N SER A 241 -16.01 -8.74 7.68
CA SER A 241 -15.83 -8.26 9.03
C SER A 241 -14.45 -8.68 9.54
N THR A 242 -13.66 -7.72 9.95
CA THR A 242 -12.28 -7.89 10.40
C THR A 242 -12.13 -7.27 11.78
N THR A 243 -11.38 -7.92 12.66
CA THR A 243 -10.98 -7.35 13.95
C THR A 243 -9.48 -7.16 13.96
N GLN A 244 -9.05 -5.93 14.16
CA GLN A 244 -7.64 -5.59 14.40
C GLN A 244 -7.45 -5.28 15.88
N VAL A 245 -6.32 -5.72 16.44
CA VAL A 245 -5.97 -5.48 17.84
C VAL A 245 -4.68 -4.67 17.87
N PHE A 246 -4.74 -3.54 18.57
CA PHE A 246 -3.60 -2.66 18.80
C PHE A 246 -3.24 -2.68 20.27
N PHE A 247 -1.94 -2.77 20.55
CA PHE A 247 -1.39 -2.66 21.89
C PHE A 247 -0.53 -1.40 21.98
N GLY A 248 -0.57 -0.74 23.13
CA GLY A 248 0.24 0.44 23.37
C GLY A 248 0.26 0.82 24.85
N ALA A 249 0.90 1.94 25.14
CA ALA A 249 0.85 2.58 26.44
C ALA A 249 0.40 4.02 26.27
N ALA A 250 -0.63 4.44 27.00
CA ALA A 250 -1.02 5.83 27.06
C ALA A 250 0.01 6.58 27.92
N ASP A 251 0.69 7.54 27.32
CA ASP A 251 1.73 8.35 27.94
C ASP A 251 1.45 9.83 27.65
N LEU A 252 1.58 10.67 28.68
CA LEU A 252 1.40 12.11 28.56
C LEU A 252 2.58 12.81 27.88
N ASP A 253 3.75 12.18 27.87
CA ASP A 253 4.99 12.76 27.37
C ASP A 253 5.23 12.48 25.87
N ILE A 254 4.38 11.66 25.23
CA ILE A 254 4.49 11.42 23.79
C ILE A 254 3.76 12.51 23.04
N ALA A 255 4.49 13.20 22.17
CA ALA A 255 3.94 14.27 21.31
C ALA A 255 2.72 13.75 20.52
N PRO A 256 1.62 14.50 20.48
CA PRO A 256 0.39 14.06 19.83
C PRO A 256 0.58 13.93 18.32
N ALA A 257 0.09 12.85 17.76
CA ALA A 257 0.04 12.65 16.30
C ALA A 257 -1.07 13.48 15.64
N HIS A 258 -2.06 13.91 16.42
CA HIS A 258 -3.11 14.87 16.07
C HIS A 258 -3.55 15.58 17.35
N ASP A 259 -3.73 16.88 17.29
CA ASP A 259 -4.28 17.80 18.31
C ASP A 259 -4.49 17.24 19.74
N GLY A 260 -3.45 16.68 20.34
CA GLY A 260 -3.47 16.30 21.76
C GLY A 260 -3.49 14.80 22.08
N GLY A 261 -3.42 13.88 21.09
CA GLY A 261 -3.42 12.44 21.35
C GLY A 261 -2.28 11.68 20.67
N THR A 262 -1.86 10.58 21.28
CA THR A 262 -0.93 9.65 20.65
C THR A 262 -1.70 8.74 19.71
N ALA A 263 -1.33 8.69 18.41
CA ALA A 263 -1.92 7.74 17.46
C ALA A 263 -1.54 6.31 17.86
N VAL A 264 -2.55 5.47 18.10
CA VAL A 264 -2.37 4.10 18.57
C VAL A 264 -2.73 3.05 17.53
N GLY A 265 -3.41 3.45 16.45
CA GLY A 265 -3.77 2.57 15.36
C GLY A 265 -4.55 3.28 14.26
N ARG A 266 -4.59 2.68 13.08
CA ARG A 266 -5.35 3.16 11.92
C ARG A 266 -6.08 2.02 11.26
N VAL A 267 -7.29 2.30 10.76
CA VAL A 267 -8.06 1.38 9.92
C VAL A 267 -8.53 2.12 8.66
N TRP A 268 -8.40 1.48 7.51
CA TRP A 268 -9.01 2.03 6.31
C TRP A 268 -10.47 1.55 6.22
N ALA A 269 -11.40 2.49 6.09
CA ALA A 269 -12.82 2.17 6.02
C ALA A 269 -13.50 2.98 4.92
N ALA A 270 -14.40 2.33 4.17
CA ALA A 270 -15.24 2.99 3.18
C ALA A 270 -16.38 3.76 3.84
N GLN A 271 -16.88 4.80 3.17
CA GLN A 271 -18.09 5.49 3.59
C GLN A 271 -19.24 4.50 3.81
N GLY A 272 -19.96 4.65 4.90
CA GLY A 272 -21.04 3.77 5.32
C GLY A 272 -20.58 2.55 6.14
N THR A 273 -19.27 2.31 6.27
CA THR A 273 -18.74 1.25 7.15
C THR A 273 -19.05 1.56 8.60
N HIS A 274 -19.52 0.55 9.33
CA HIS A 274 -19.64 0.62 10.79
C HIS A 274 -18.33 0.20 11.44
N ILE A 275 -17.77 1.07 12.29
CA ILE A 275 -16.60 0.77 13.13
C ILE A 275 -17.09 0.62 14.56
N ALA A 276 -16.75 -0.51 15.18
CA ALA A 276 -16.94 -0.77 16.61
C ALA A 276 -15.58 -1.04 17.24
N ALA A 277 -15.25 -0.35 18.31
CA ALA A 277 -14.00 -0.55 19.02
C ALA A 277 -14.23 -0.73 20.52
N GLU A 278 -13.48 -1.66 21.10
CA GLU A 278 -13.38 -1.88 22.53
C GLU A 278 -11.98 -1.48 23.00
N PHE A 279 -11.91 -0.57 23.94
CA PHE A 279 -10.67 -0.10 24.53
C PHE A 279 -10.59 -0.59 25.98
N ARG A 280 -9.48 -1.24 26.33
CA ARG A 280 -9.26 -1.81 27.65
C ARG A 280 -7.91 -1.36 28.21
N GLY A 281 -7.92 -0.76 29.39
CA GLY A 281 -6.71 -0.55 30.17
C GLY A 281 -6.24 -1.86 30.83
N LEU A 282 -4.95 -2.18 30.72
CA LEU A 282 -4.40 -3.47 31.18
C LEU A 282 -3.74 -3.41 32.56
N LEU A 283 -3.58 -2.22 33.15
CA LEU A 283 -2.94 -2.07 34.45
C LEU A 283 -3.89 -2.45 35.61
N VAL A 284 -3.44 -3.37 36.47
CA VAL A 284 -4.17 -3.80 37.68
C VAL A 284 -3.20 -3.77 38.86
N PRO A 285 -3.50 -3.04 39.97
CA PRO A 285 -4.66 -2.21 40.15
C PRO A 285 -4.65 -0.92 39.32
N TRP A 286 -5.84 -0.43 38.97
CA TRP A 286 -5.96 0.84 38.25
C TRP A 286 -5.52 2.00 39.14
N PRO A 287 -4.65 2.92 38.66
CA PRO A 287 -4.19 4.06 39.45
C PRO A 287 -5.36 4.98 39.83
N ARG A 288 -5.37 5.43 41.09
CA ARG A 288 -6.43 6.30 41.58
C ARG A 288 -6.44 7.63 40.84
N GLY A 289 -7.61 7.99 40.31
CA GLY A 289 -7.80 9.23 39.54
C GLY A 289 -7.43 9.15 38.10
N ALA A 290 -6.64 8.14 37.67
CA ALA A 290 -6.23 8.00 36.29
C ALA A 290 -7.39 7.76 35.31
N SER A 291 -7.31 8.32 34.15
CA SER A 291 -8.24 8.03 33.07
C SER A 291 -7.53 8.08 31.70
N ILE A 292 -8.02 7.29 30.76
CA ILE A 292 -7.61 7.32 29.37
C ILE A 292 -8.85 7.59 28.51
N VAL A 293 -8.76 8.56 27.64
CA VAL A 293 -9.74 8.80 26.57
C VAL A 293 -9.17 8.22 25.29
N VAL A 294 -9.93 7.35 24.64
CA VAL A 294 -9.67 6.93 23.25
C VAL A 294 -10.63 7.69 22.34
N GLU A 295 -10.10 8.22 21.25
CA GLU A 295 -10.85 9.01 20.29
C GLU A 295 -10.58 8.51 18.88
N LEU A 296 -11.63 8.42 18.06
CA LEU A 296 -11.58 8.03 16.65
C LEU A 296 -11.74 9.25 15.79
N PHE A 297 -10.79 9.46 14.88
CA PHE A 297 -10.75 10.57 13.95
C PHE A 297 -11.03 10.12 12.51
N ASP A 298 -11.69 10.98 11.76
CA ASP A 298 -11.87 10.81 10.32
C ASP A 298 -10.57 11.14 9.54
N PRO A 299 -10.53 10.89 8.22
CA PRO A 299 -9.38 11.21 7.39
C PRO A 299 -8.99 12.70 7.34
N ALA A 300 -9.91 13.59 7.67
CA ALA A 300 -9.68 15.04 7.74
C ALA A 300 -9.24 15.52 9.14
N GLY A 301 -9.14 14.60 10.12
CA GLY A 301 -8.79 14.91 11.51
C GLY A 301 -9.97 15.32 12.37
N GLY A 302 -11.21 15.19 11.88
CA GLY A 302 -12.42 15.45 12.65
C GLY A 302 -12.74 14.31 13.60
N SER A 303 -13.08 14.61 14.86
CA SER A 303 -13.51 13.61 15.86
C SER A 303 -14.84 12.99 15.50
N LEU A 304 -14.91 11.66 15.47
CA LEU A 304 -16.10 10.88 15.14
C LEU A 304 -16.77 10.26 16.38
N ALA A 305 -15.97 9.76 17.31
CA ALA A 305 -16.43 9.10 18.53
C ALA A 305 -15.32 9.08 19.58
N SER A 306 -15.69 9.06 20.83
CA SER A 306 -14.76 8.91 21.95
C SER A 306 -15.31 8.04 23.05
N ALA A 307 -14.42 7.41 23.83
CA ALA A 307 -14.76 6.67 25.03
C ALA A 307 -13.70 6.91 26.11
N ARG A 308 -14.11 6.84 27.37
CA ARG A 308 -13.24 7.07 28.53
C ARG A 308 -13.18 5.83 29.41
N VAL A 309 -11.97 5.43 29.77
CA VAL A 309 -11.69 4.38 30.75
C VAL A 309 -11.16 4.99 32.03
N THR A 310 -11.79 4.67 33.16
CA THR A 310 -11.42 5.15 34.50
C THR A 310 -11.18 4.01 35.49
N SER A 311 -11.15 2.78 35.01
CA SER A 311 -10.90 1.56 35.77
C SER A 311 -10.31 0.50 34.88
N SER A 312 -9.90 -0.64 35.42
CA SER A 312 -9.43 -1.81 34.65
C SER A 312 -10.53 -2.49 33.78
N GLY A 313 -11.65 -1.82 33.59
CA GLY A 313 -12.70 -2.27 32.68
C GLY A 313 -12.45 -1.87 31.24
N ALA A 314 -13.39 -2.25 30.38
CA ALA A 314 -13.41 -1.84 28.99
C ALA A 314 -14.38 -0.68 28.76
N ALA A 315 -14.06 0.17 27.77
CA ALA A 315 -14.99 1.14 27.23
C ALA A 315 -15.14 0.90 25.73
N ALA A 316 -16.34 1.04 25.21
CA ALA A 316 -16.63 0.85 23.79
C ALA A 316 -16.95 2.18 23.12
N LEU A 317 -16.56 2.31 21.88
CA LEU A 317 -17.00 3.35 20.97
C LEU A 317 -17.46 2.73 19.66
N GLN A 318 -18.40 3.37 19.01
CA GLN A 318 -18.89 2.93 17.71
C GLN A 318 -19.35 4.12 16.88
N THR A 319 -19.18 4.02 15.58
CA THR A 319 -19.62 5.05 14.64
C THR A 319 -19.84 4.47 13.24
N THR A 320 -20.55 5.20 12.41
CA THR A 320 -20.62 4.93 10.97
C THR A 320 -19.79 5.96 10.24
N VAL A 321 -18.87 5.48 9.40
CA VAL A 321 -17.93 6.27 8.65
C VAL A 321 -18.66 7.16 7.63
N ARG A 322 -18.38 8.45 7.66
CA ARG A 322 -19.00 9.44 6.76
C ARG A 322 -18.21 9.67 5.49
N GLN A 323 -16.93 9.30 5.48
CA GLN A 323 -16.00 9.55 4.39
C GLN A 323 -15.05 8.36 4.29
N SER A 324 -14.80 7.86 3.08
CA SER A 324 -13.80 6.79 2.87
C SER A 324 -12.40 7.31 3.16
N GLY A 325 -11.55 6.47 3.75
CA GLY A 325 -10.15 6.81 4.01
C GLY A 325 -9.61 6.17 5.29
N TRP A 326 -8.42 6.61 5.68
CA TRP A 326 -7.76 6.17 6.91
C TRP A 326 -8.36 6.89 8.12
N HIS A 327 -8.88 6.09 9.04
CA HIS A 327 -9.41 6.53 10.32
C HIS A 327 -8.38 6.20 11.39
N SER A 328 -8.01 7.17 12.22
CA SER A 328 -6.99 7.01 13.25
C SER A 328 -7.60 7.02 14.65
N PHE A 329 -7.05 6.16 15.49
CA PHE A 329 -7.34 6.17 16.92
C PHE A 329 -6.22 6.88 17.66
N ALA A 330 -6.57 7.75 18.59
CA ALA A 330 -5.61 8.38 19.47
C ALA A 330 -6.04 8.23 20.93
N THR A 331 -5.08 8.23 21.84
CA THR A 331 -5.32 8.19 23.28
C THR A 331 -4.79 9.43 23.96
N THR A 332 -5.55 9.92 24.94
CA THR A 332 -5.13 10.99 25.84
C THR A 332 -5.30 10.52 27.27
N GLY A 333 -4.24 10.59 28.07
CA GLY A 333 -4.27 10.21 29.47
C GLY A 333 -4.40 11.42 30.41
N THR A 334 -4.96 11.18 31.59
CA THR A 334 -5.02 12.14 32.69
C THR A 334 -4.63 11.43 33.97
N ASP A 335 -3.80 12.06 34.79
CA ASP A 335 -3.26 11.50 36.04
C ASP A 335 -2.65 10.11 35.91
N LEU A 336 -1.94 9.89 34.78
CA LEU A 336 -1.24 8.63 34.53
C LEU A 336 0.04 8.53 35.37
N PRO A 337 0.51 7.28 35.66
CA PRO A 337 1.78 7.09 36.37
C PRO A 337 2.94 7.75 35.63
N ALA A 338 3.84 8.40 36.35
CA ALA A 338 4.97 9.15 35.79
C ALA A 338 6.06 8.27 35.11
N ALA A 339 5.98 6.96 35.23
CA ALA A 339 6.96 6.04 34.65
C ALA A 339 6.26 4.92 33.86
N GLY A 340 6.51 4.86 32.57
CA GLY A 340 6.15 3.72 31.71
C GLY A 340 4.74 3.70 31.14
N GLY A 341 3.98 4.78 31.30
CA GLY A 341 2.63 4.89 30.72
C GLY A 341 1.62 3.86 31.25
N MET A 342 0.42 3.87 30.72
CA MET A 342 -0.60 2.85 31.02
C MET A 342 -0.82 1.93 29.83
N PRO A 343 -0.48 0.64 29.98
CA PRO A 343 -0.69 -0.32 28.90
C PRO A 343 -2.18 -0.50 28.62
N PHE A 344 -2.50 -0.62 27.34
CA PHE A 344 -3.86 -0.83 26.87
C PHE A 344 -3.92 -1.80 25.68
N GLU A 345 -5.10 -2.32 25.46
CA GLU A 345 -5.52 -3.04 24.26
C GLU A 345 -6.69 -2.29 23.62
N LEU A 346 -6.63 -2.11 22.31
CA LEU A 346 -7.70 -1.56 21.49
C LEU A 346 -8.07 -2.57 20.42
N SER A 347 -9.24 -3.19 20.54
CA SER A 347 -9.80 -4.09 19.54
C SER A 347 -10.77 -3.35 18.65
N VAL A 348 -10.52 -3.31 17.33
CA VAL A 348 -11.33 -2.60 16.34
C VAL A 348 -11.95 -3.59 15.38
N THR A 349 -13.28 -3.68 15.37
CA THR A 349 -14.05 -4.50 14.42
C THR A 349 -14.72 -3.59 13.40
N TYR A 350 -14.50 -3.89 12.12
CA TYR A 350 -15.08 -3.14 11.00
C TYR A 350 -15.19 -4.04 9.77
N THR A 351 -15.97 -3.61 8.79
CA THR A 351 -15.95 -4.29 7.48
C THR A 351 -14.78 -3.77 6.68
N ALA A 352 -13.73 -4.56 6.57
CA ALA A 352 -12.65 -4.28 5.63
C ALA A 352 -13.23 -4.37 4.22
N THR A 353 -12.94 -3.36 3.38
CA THR A 353 -13.50 -3.31 2.04
C THR A 353 -12.97 -4.40 1.13
N GLN A 354 -11.95 -5.13 1.57
CA GLN A 354 -11.28 -6.11 0.74
C GLN A 354 -10.58 -7.18 1.58
N GLU A 355 -11.03 -8.42 1.46
CA GLU A 355 -10.28 -9.60 1.83
C GLU A 355 -10.34 -10.62 0.70
N PHE A 356 -9.22 -11.32 0.48
CA PHE A 356 -9.22 -12.45 -0.44
C PHE A 356 -10.00 -13.59 0.19
N SER A 357 -10.97 -14.15 -0.54
CA SER A 357 -11.52 -15.43 -0.15
C SER A 357 -10.41 -16.48 -0.31
N SER A 358 -9.86 -16.97 0.81
CA SER A 358 -9.17 -18.26 0.78
C SER A 358 -10.17 -19.30 0.24
N ARG A 359 -9.90 -19.86 -0.91
CA ARG A 359 -10.56 -21.11 -1.32
C ARG A 359 -9.90 -22.27 -0.62
#